data_71ad36f05e6fa5457db23135ea87b4ae
#
_entry.id   71ad36f05e6fa5457db23135ea87b4ae
#
_cell.length_a   1.000
_cell.length_b   1.000
_cell.length_c   1.000
_cell.angle_alpha   90.00
_cell.angle_beta   90.00
_cell.angle_gamma   90.00
#
_symmetry.space_group_name_H-M   'P 1'
#
loop_
_entity.id
_entity.type
_entity.pdbx_description
1 polymer ?
#
loop_
_entity_poly.entity_id
_entity_poly.type
_entity_poly.pdbx_seq_one_letter_code
_entity_poly.pdbx_strand_id
1 'polypeptide(L)'
;TFPSHGYVVRRRDLDQLVFDHAVAAGAEGLQGTEAVAPIVEGGLVAGAVVKDKEAGTTREIRARYVVVADGANSRFGRALGTARNRSYPQGMAIRTYYESPLHAEPWIESCLDVRDRNGASLPGYGWIFPVGNGTINVGIGLLSTFRDWREVNTSHLMKEWAATAPARRP
;
A
#
# COMPACT_ATOMS: atom_id res chain seq x y z
N THR A 1 -24.28 14.24 2.90
CA THR A 1 -23.38 15.25 2.32
C THR A 1 -21.95 14.83 2.60
N PHE A 2 -21.12 14.74 1.56
CA PHE A 2 -19.69 14.49 1.72
C PHE A 2 -19.01 15.78 2.21
N PRO A 3 -17.95 15.68 3.00
CA PRO A 3 -17.15 16.87 3.37
C PRO A 3 -16.60 17.54 2.12
N SER A 4 -16.46 18.85 2.17
CA SER A 4 -15.91 19.67 1.05
C SER A 4 -14.39 19.57 0.92
N HIS A 5 -13.73 18.79 1.78
CA HIS A 5 -12.28 18.65 1.81
C HIS A 5 -11.90 17.20 2.18
N GLY A 6 -10.66 16.86 1.88
CA GLY A 6 -10.01 15.61 2.30
C GLY A 6 -8.70 15.91 3.00
N TYR A 7 -8.07 14.86 3.51
CA TYR A 7 -6.75 14.94 4.14
C TYR A 7 -5.75 14.05 3.41
N VAL A 8 -4.53 14.54 3.29
CA VAL A 8 -3.39 13.73 2.89
C VAL A 8 -2.55 13.45 4.13
N VAL A 9 -2.44 12.19 4.49
CA VAL A 9 -1.71 11.75 5.69
C VAL A 9 -0.70 10.70 5.28
N ARG A 10 0.51 10.78 5.82
CA ARG A 10 1.51 9.72 5.60
C ARG A 10 1.01 8.40 6.19
N ARG A 11 1.18 7.32 5.46
CA ARG A 11 0.73 5.99 5.90
C ARG A 11 1.30 5.59 7.26
N ARG A 12 2.55 5.94 7.52
CA ARG A 12 3.17 5.68 8.82
C ARG A 12 2.39 6.33 9.97
N ASP A 13 1.99 7.58 9.79
CA ASP A 13 1.29 8.35 10.83
C ASP A 13 -0.16 7.85 10.97
N LEU A 14 -0.83 7.57 9.85
CA LEU A 14 -2.18 7.01 9.85
C LEU A 14 -2.22 5.62 10.50
N ASP A 15 -1.28 4.74 10.13
CA ASP A 15 -1.23 3.38 10.65
C ASP A 15 -0.96 3.39 12.18
N GLN A 16 -0.09 4.29 12.65
CA GLN A 16 0.16 4.45 14.09
C GLN A 16 -1.07 4.99 14.83
N LEU A 17 -1.74 6.00 14.27
CA LEU A 17 -2.95 6.56 14.87
C LEU A 17 -4.05 5.52 15.03
N VAL A 18 -4.27 4.68 14.01
CA VAL A 18 -5.27 3.61 14.06
C VAL A 18 -4.86 2.53 15.07
N PHE A 19 -3.58 2.18 15.12
CA PHE A 19 -3.05 1.24 16.10
C PHE A 19 -3.25 1.74 17.53
N ASP A 20 -2.86 2.98 17.81
CA ASP A 20 -3.00 3.59 19.14
C ASP A 20 -4.47 3.67 19.57
N HIS A 21 -5.37 3.98 18.63
CA HIS A 21 -6.81 3.98 18.88
C HIS A 21 -7.34 2.58 19.25
N ALA A 22 -6.88 1.55 18.55
CA ALA A 22 -7.25 0.17 18.87
C ALA A 22 -6.76 -0.25 20.25
N VAL A 23 -5.52 0.10 20.61
CA VAL A 23 -4.95 -0.18 21.95
C VAL A 23 -5.73 0.58 23.02
N ALA A 24 -6.07 1.84 22.80
CA ALA A 24 -6.87 2.64 23.72
C ALA A 24 -8.29 2.06 23.92
N ALA A 25 -8.82 1.36 22.91
CA ALA A 25 -10.09 0.65 22.98
C ALA A 25 -9.99 -0.74 23.64
N GLY A 26 -8.80 -1.14 24.12
CA GLY A 26 -8.57 -2.38 24.88
C GLY A 26 -7.96 -3.53 24.06
N ALA A 27 -7.52 -3.29 22.82
CA ALA A 27 -6.79 -4.29 22.07
C ALA A 27 -5.34 -4.43 22.59
N GLU A 28 -4.82 -5.66 22.63
CA GLU A 28 -3.40 -5.91 22.86
C GLU A 28 -2.62 -5.68 21.56
N GLY A 29 -1.69 -4.74 21.56
CA GLY A 29 -0.85 -4.42 20.41
C GLY A 29 0.48 -5.17 20.47
N LEU A 30 0.78 -5.97 19.46
CA LEU A 30 2.01 -6.75 19.36
C LEU A 30 2.87 -6.24 18.20
N GLN A 31 3.47 -5.07 18.37
CA GLN A 31 4.43 -4.54 17.38
C GLN A 31 5.69 -5.41 17.31
N GLY A 32 6.37 -5.42 16.16
CA GLY A 32 7.55 -6.28 15.97
C GLY A 32 7.25 -7.78 15.88
N THR A 33 5.98 -8.17 15.89
CA THR A 33 5.53 -9.56 15.87
C THR A 33 4.93 -9.92 14.50
N GLU A 34 5.34 -11.06 13.96
CA GLU A 34 4.86 -11.57 12.66
C GLU A 34 4.04 -12.84 12.84
N ALA A 35 2.84 -12.89 12.26
CA ALA A 35 2.08 -14.13 12.16
C ALA A 35 2.69 -15.00 11.05
N VAL A 36 3.32 -16.12 11.44
CA VAL A 36 4.10 -16.96 10.54
C VAL A 36 3.34 -18.17 10.01
N ALA A 37 2.37 -18.68 10.77
CA ALA A 37 1.55 -19.82 10.36
C ALA A 37 0.17 -19.80 11.03
N PRO A 38 -0.90 -20.26 10.35
CA PRO A 38 -2.19 -20.52 10.98
C PRO A 38 -2.14 -21.77 11.86
N ILE A 39 -2.91 -21.75 12.94
CA ILE A 39 -3.25 -22.95 13.71
C ILE A 39 -4.60 -23.42 13.18
N VAL A 40 -4.66 -24.65 12.67
CA VAL A 40 -5.87 -25.24 12.10
C VAL A 40 -6.23 -26.49 12.87
N GLU A 41 -7.46 -26.56 13.38
CA GLU A 41 -8.00 -27.70 14.13
C GLU A 41 -9.39 -28.05 13.58
N GLY A 42 -9.59 -29.32 13.25
CA GLY A 42 -10.87 -29.77 12.69
C GLY A 42 -11.29 -29.04 11.40
N GLY A 43 -10.33 -28.52 10.62
CA GLY A 43 -10.60 -27.74 9.40
C GLY A 43 -10.94 -26.26 9.65
N LEU A 44 -10.92 -25.81 10.90
CA LEU A 44 -11.19 -24.41 11.28
C LEU A 44 -9.91 -23.72 11.75
N VAL A 45 -9.79 -22.42 11.49
CA VAL A 45 -8.69 -21.63 12.00
C VAL A 45 -8.92 -21.35 13.48
N ALA A 46 -8.01 -21.82 14.33
CA ALA A 46 -8.08 -21.73 15.79
C ALA A 46 -7.10 -20.70 16.37
N GLY A 47 -6.29 -20.06 15.52
CA GLY A 47 -5.29 -19.09 15.97
C GLY A 47 -4.15 -18.90 14.99
N ALA A 48 -3.05 -18.39 15.50
CA ALA A 48 -1.82 -18.14 14.75
C ALA A 48 -0.58 -18.49 15.57
N VAL A 49 0.43 -19.03 14.90
CA VAL A 49 1.80 -19.03 15.40
C VAL A 49 2.42 -17.67 15.07
N VAL A 50 2.89 -17.00 16.08
CA VAL A 50 3.53 -15.69 15.94
C VAL A 50 5.01 -15.74 16.31
N LYS A 51 5.82 -14.94 15.64
CA LYS A 51 7.26 -14.81 15.87
C LYS A 51 7.60 -13.38 16.28
N ASP A 52 8.25 -13.24 17.41
CA ASP A 52 8.90 -12.01 17.82
C ASP A 52 10.15 -11.81 16.95
N LYS A 53 10.25 -10.67 16.26
CA LYS A 53 11.34 -10.40 15.32
C LYS A 53 12.66 -10.06 16.02
N GLU A 54 12.58 -9.51 17.22
CA GLU A 54 13.76 -9.12 18.01
C GLU A 54 14.31 -10.33 18.77
N ALA A 55 13.46 -11.01 19.54
CA ALA A 55 13.85 -12.19 20.32
C ALA A 55 14.03 -13.44 19.46
N GLY A 56 13.47 -13.48 18.25
CA GLY A 56 13.47 -14.66 17.37
C GLY A 56 12.61 -15.83 17.86
N THR A 57 11.92 -15.66 18.98
CA THR A 57 11.08 -16.70 19.61
C THR A 57 9.71 -16.81 18.97
N THR A 58 9.11 -17.99 19.02
CA THR A 58 7.76 -18.22 18.54
C THR A 58 6.83 -18.62 19.67
N ARG A 59 5.55 -18.22 19.56
CA ARG A 59 4.48 -18.67 20.46
C ARG A 59 3.16 -18.83 19.72
N GLU A 60 2.24 -19.56 20.28
CA GLU A 60 0.88 -19.67 19.78
C GLU A 60 -0.02 -18.62 20.41
N ILE A 61 -0.88 -18.02 19.60
CA ILE A 61 -2.00 -17.19 20.03
C ILE A 61 -3.28 -17.85 19.53
N ARG A 62 -4.15 -18.21 20.44
CA ARG A 62 -5.43 -18.86 20.15
C ARG A 62 -6.56 -17.85 20.11
N ALA A 63 -7.48 -18.00 19.16
CA ALA A 63 -8.60 -17.09 19.00
C ALA A 63 -9.81 -17.82 18.39
N ARG A 64 -11.01 -17.35 18.70
CA ARG A 64 -12.26 -17.82 18.09
C ARG A 64 -12.39 -17.37 16.63
N TYR A 65 -11.83 -16.23 16.29
CA TYR A 65 -11.79 -15.66 14.95
C TYR A 65 -10.41 -15.09 14.68
N VAL A 66 -9.97 -15.21 13.44
CA VAL A 66 -8.73 -14.62 12.95
C VAL A 66 -9.04 -13.73 11.75
N VAL A 67 -8.75 -12.44 11.85
CA VAL A 67 -8.88 -11.49 10.73
C VAL A 67 -7.52 -11.32 10.06
N VAL A 68 -7.41 -11.77 8.81
CA VAL A 68 -6.19 -11.69 8.02
C VAL A 68 -6.22 -10.39 7.21
N ALA A 69 -5.53 -9.37 7.68
CA ALA A 69 -5.49 -8.01 7.10
C ALA A 69 -4.07 -7.56 6.72
N ASP A 70 -3.17 -8.51 6.44
CA ASP A 70 -1.75 -8.29 6.13
C ASP A 70 -1.47 -8.00 4.63
N GLY A 71 -2.53 -7.64 3.90
CA GLY A 71 -2.46 -7.07 2.56
C GLY A 71 -2.37 -8.11 1.44
N ALA A 72 -2.19 -7.60 0.22
CA ALA A 72 -2.30 -8.37 -1.01
C ALA A 72 -1.24 -9.49 -1.16
N ASN A 73 -0.13 -9.42 -0.43
CA ASN A 73 0.95 -10.41 -0.45
C ASN A 73 0.96 -11.31 0.77
N SER A 74 -0.17 -11.39 1.49
CA SER A 74 -0.34 -12.21 2.69
C SER A 74 0.26 -13.61 2.56
N ARG A 75 1.25 -13.91 3.38
CA ARG A 75 1.80 -15.27 3.50
C ARG A 75 0.85 -16.14 4.31
N PHE A 76 0.28 -15.58 5.37
CA PHE A 76 -0.70 -16.22 6.21
C PHE A 76 -1.96 -16.60 5.43
N GLY A 77 -2.51 -15.68 4.63
CA GLY A 77 -3.64 -15.96 3.75
C GLY A 77 -3.34 -17.08 2.75
N ARG A 78 -2.15 -17.09 2.15
CA ARG A 78 -1.75 -18.18 1.23
C ARG A 78 -1.67 -19.53 1.94
N ALA A 79 -1.21 -19.58 3.17
CA ALA A 79 -1.20 -20.83 3.97
C ALA A 79 -2.62 -21.35 4.25
N LEU A 80 -3.63 -20.48 4.21
CA LEU A 80 -5.05 -20.82 4.29
C LEU A 80 -5.71 -21.09 2.93
N GLY A 81 -4.93 -21.11 1.83
CA GLY A 81 -5.44 -21.37 0.49
C GLY A 81 -5.98 -20.16 -0.24
N THR A 82 -5.86 -18.95 0.31
CA THR A 82 -6.27 -17.74 -0.43
C THR A 82 -5.29 -17.47 -1.56
N ALA A 83 -5.81 -17.25 -2.77
CA ALA A 83 -5.02 -16.92 -3.94
C ALA A 83 -5.67 -15.78 -4.72
N ARG A 84 -4.83 -14.97 -5.37
CA ARG A 84 -5.33 -13.96 -6.30
C ARG A 84 -5.95 -14.64 -7.51
N ASN A 85 -7.15 -14.25 -7.85
CA ASN A 85 -7.73 -14.65 -9.13
C ASN A 85 -7.06 -13.86 -10.27
N ARG A 86 -6.26 -14.57 -11.07
CA ARG A 86 -5.49 -13.97 -12.17
C ARG A 86 -6.33 -13.59 -13.38
N SER A 87 -7.60 -13.98 -13.43
CA SER A 87 -8.53 -13.59 -14.50
C SER A 87 -9.05 -12.16 -14.33
N TYR A 88 -8.91 -11.57 -13.14
CA TYR A 88 -9.28 -10.18 -12.91
C TYR A 88 -8.10 -9.23 -13.18
N PRO A 89 -8.40 -8.02 -13.67
CA PRO A 89 -7.40 -6.96 -13.78
C PRO A 89 -6.71 -6.71 -12.42
N GLN A 90 -5.41 -6.51 -12.46
CA GLN A 90 -4.61 -6.17 -11.30
C GLN A 90 -4.06 -4.76 -11.44
N GLY A 91 -4.06 -4.01 -10.36
CA GLY A 91 -3.36 -2.75 -10.25
C GLY A 91 -1.97 -2.96 -9.66
N MET A 92 -0.98 -2.29 -10.23
CA MET A 92 0.36 -2.20 -9.68
C MET A 92 0.69 -0.72 -9.50
N ALA A 93 1.18 -0.35 -8.33
CA ALA A 93 1.56 1.01 -8.04
C ALA A 93 2.91 1.08 -7.34
N ILE A 94 3.68 2.11 -7.66
CA ILE A 94 4.90 2.46 -6.98
C ILE A 94 4.85 3.92 -6.57
N ARG A 95 5.38 4.24 -5.42
CA ARG A 95 5.44 5.61 -4.91
C ARG A 95 6.69 5.85 -4.08
N THR A 96 7.07 7.11 -3.97
CA THR A 96 8.10 7.56 -3.05
C THR A 96 7.79 8.97 -2.54
N TYR A 97 8.60 9.46 -1.64
CA TYR A 97 8.54 10.82 -1.13
C TYR A 97 9.72 11.62 -1.68
N TYR A 98 9.44 12.86 -2.07
CA TYR A 98 10.45 13.83 -2.51
C TYR A 98 10.35 15.08 -1.65
N GLU A 99 11.47 15.70 -1.37
CA GLU A 99 11.50 17.06 -0.85
C GLU A 99 11.02 18.03 -1.95
N SER A 100 10.13 18.96 -1.60
CA SER A 100 9.56 19.88 -2.58
C SER A 100 8.97 21.10 -1.91
N PRO A 101 9.13 22.29 -2.50
CA PRO A 101 8.43 23.51 -2.06
C PRO A 101 6.90 23.39 -2.20
N LEU A 102 6.42 22.43 -2.99
CA LEU A 102 4.98 22.17 -3.20
C LEU A 102 4.31 21.39 -2.06
N HIS A 103 5.05 21.10 -0.99
CA HIS A 103 4.56 20.30 0.14
C HIS A 103 3.34 20.87 0.87
N ALA A 104 3.11 22.17 0.77
CA ALA A 104 2.03 22.89 1.45
C ALA A 104 0.86 23.27 0.52
N GLU A 105 0.88 22.82 -0.74
CA GLU A 105 -0.21 23.09 -1.67
C GLU A 105 -1.53 22.50 -1.16
N PRO A 106 -2.66 23.24 -1.28
CA PRO A 106 -3.94 22.81 -0.70
C PRO A 106 -4.73 21.84 -1.60
N TRP A 107 -4.13 21.29 -2.64
CA TRP A 107 -4.75 20.35 -3.57
C TRP A 107 -3.84 19.16 -3.86
N ILE A 108 -4.46 18.08 -4.24
CA ILE A 108 -3.78 16.90 -4.81
C ILE A 108 -3.81 16.99 -6.32
N GLU A 109 -2.79 16.44 -6.97
CA GLU A 109 -2.70 16.38 -8.42
C GLU A 109 -2.76 14.93 -8.90
N SER A 110 -3.56 14.68 -9.93
CA SER A 110 -3.63 13.39 -10.61
C SER A 110 -3.48 13.61 -12.11
N CYS A 111 -2.53 12.89 -12.72
CA CYS A 111 -2.29 12.90 -14.15
C CYS A 111 -2.83 11.59 -14.75
N LEU A 112 -3.83 11.68 -15.59
CA LEU A 112 -4.46 10.53 -16.25
C LEU A 112 -3.80 10.19 -17.60
N ASP A 113 -2.88 11.00 -18.10
CA ASP A 113 -2.12 10.78 -19.32
C ASP A 113 -0.69 10.32 -18.99
N VAL A 114 -0.59 9.09 -18.54
CA VAL A 114 0.70 8.44 -18.34
C VAL A 114 1.15 7.82 -19.65
N ARG A 115 2.38 8.11 -20.06
CA ARG A 115 2.95 7.61 -21.30
C ARG A 115 4.24 6.85 -21.06
N ASP A 116 4.50 5.86 -21.90
CA ASP A 116 5.80 5.20 -21.94
C ASP A 116 6.84 6.08 -22.65
N ARG A 117 8.09 5.61 -22.69
CA ARG A 117 9.20 6.31 -23.37
C ARG A 117 9.00 6.51 -24.89
N ASN A 118 8.10 5.77 -25.50
CA ASN A 118 7.77 5.89 -26.92
C ASN A 118 6.58 6.84 -27.14
N GLY A 119 6.02 7.41 -26.08
CA GLY A 119 4.86 8.28 -26.11
C GLY A 119 3.52 7.57 -26.15
N ALA A 120 3.48 6.23 -26.06
CA ALA A 120 2.23 5.48 -26.04
C ALA A 120 1.53 5.64 -24.67
N SER A 121 0.22 5.90 -24.71
CA SER A 121 -0.58 6.05 -23.50
C SER A 121 -0.74 4.72 -22.78
N LEU A 122 -0.54 4.73 -21.45
CA LEU A 122 -0.66 3.57 -20.58
C LEU A 122 -1.94 3.66 -19.75
N PRO A 123 -2.64 2.55 -19.49
CA PRO A 123 -3.83 2.53 -18.66
C PRO A 123 -3.45 2.66 -17.18
N GLY A 124 -3.39 3.89 -16.72
CA GLY A 124 -2.98 4.20 -15.37
C GLY A 124 -3.09 5.68 -15.05
N TYR A 125 -2.53 6.07 -13.93
CA TYR A 125 -2.43 7.47 -13.53
C TYR A 125 -1.19 7.71 -12.68
N GLY A 126 -0.68 8.94 -12.76
CA GLY A 126 0.33 9.44 -11.83
C GLY A 126 -0.29 10.39 -10.82
N TRP A 127 0.34 10.59 -9.68
CA TRP A 127 -0.13 11.52 -8.65
C TRP A 127 1.00 12.26 -7.96
N ILE A 128 0.67 13.46 -7.51
CA ILE A 128 1.49 14.28 -6.61
C ILE A 128 0.59 14.73 -5.47
N PHE A 129 0.90 14.27 -4.25
CA PHE A 129 0.13 14.62 -3.06
C PHE A 129 1.02 15.36 -2.09
N PRO A 130 0.77 16.65 -1.84
CA PRO A 130 1.40 17.38 -0.75
C PRO A 130 1.11 16.71 0.59
N VAL A 131 2.13 16.47 1.41
CA VAL A 131 1.95 15.81 2.72
C VAL A 131 2.43 16.67 3.89
N GLY A 132 2.81 17.90 3.61
CA GLY A 132 3.44 18.76 4.62
C GLY A 132 4.91 18.38 4.88
N ASN A 133 5.51 18.96 5.91
CA ASN A 133 6.88 18.66 6.36
C ASN A 133 7.97 18.73 5.26
N GLY A 134 7.83 19.63 4.29
CA GLY A 134 8.77 19.75 3.18
C GLY A 134 8.67 18.65 2.12
N THR A 135 7.73 17.71 2.22
CA THR A 135 7.67 16.55 1.32
C THR A 135 6.36 16.43 0.55
N ILE A 136 6.46 15.80 -0.63
CA ILE A 136 5.33 15.37 -1.46
C ILE A 136 5.41 13.85 -1.65
N ASN A 137 4.25 13.22 -1.76
CA ASN A 137 4.12 11.82 -2.18
C ASN A 137 3.89 11.79 -3.68
N VAL A 138 4.80 11.17 -4.42
CA VAL A 138 4.73 11.03 -5.88
C VAL A 138 4.65 9.57 -6.22
N GLY A 139 3.76 9.22 -7.12
CA GLY A 139 3.63 7.83 -7.54
C GLY A 139 2.93 7.67 -8.87
N ILE A 140 2.94 6.42 -9.32
CA ILE A 140 2.30 5.99 -10.55
C ILE A 140 1.64 4.63 -10.34
N GLY A 141 0.44 4.48 -10.87
CA GLY A 141 -0.31 3.22 -10.86
C GLY A 141 -0.69 2.81 -12.27
N LEU A 142 -0.58 1.52 -12.56
CA LEU A 142 -0.96 0.92 -13.84
C LEU A 142 -1.91 -0.24 -13.61
N LEU A 143 -2.82 -0.45 -14.56
CA LEU A 143 -3.67 -1.63 -14.63
C LEU A 143 -3.03 -2.67 -15.56
N SER A 144 -3.20 -3.94 -15.24
CA SER A 144 -2.71 -5.07 -16.07
C SER A 144 -3.61 -5.36 -17.28
N THR A 145 -4.32 -4.35 -17.78
CA THR A 145 -5.33 -4.51 -18.84
C THR A 145 -4.78 -4.36 -20.26
N PHE A 146 -3.50 -4.05 -20.41
CA PHE A 146 -2.86 -3.93 -21.71
C PHE A 146 -1.87 -5.09 -21.97
N ARG A 147 -1.59 -5.36 -23.23
CA ARG A 147 -0.90 -6.56 -23.71
C ARG A 147 0.47 -6.76 -23.06
N ASP A 148 1.28 -5.71 -23.00
CA ASP A 148 2.69 -5.79 -22.63
C ASP A 148 2.95 -5.25 -21.21
N TRP A 149 1.94 -5.27 -20.34
CA TRP A 149 2.03 -4.69 -18.99
C TRP A 149 3.15 -5.28 -18.14
N ARG A 150 3.55 -6.54 -18.39
CA ARG A 150 4.63 -7.20 -17.67
C ARG A 150 6.02 -6.72 -18.05
N GLU A 151 6.15 -6.09 -19.20
CA GLU A 151 7.41 -5.54 -19.71
C GLU A 151 7.68 -4.12 -19.16
N VAL A 152 6.67 -3.50 -18.58
CA VAL A 152 6.81 -2.15 -18.01
C VAL A 152 7.58 -2.20 -16.69
N ASN A 153 8.76 -1.60 -16.68
CA ASN A 153 9.50 -1.33 -15.46
C ASN A 153 8.89 -0.08 -14.78
N THR A 154 8.01 -0.31 -13.81
CA THR A 154 7.31 0.77 -13.10
C THR A 154 8.23 1.72 -12.35
N SER A 155 9.38 1.24 -11.89
CA SER A 155 10.37 2.09 -11.20
C SER A 155 11.02 3.09 -12.15
N HIS A 156 11.35 2.65 -13.37
CA HIS A 156 11.88 3.54 -14.40
C HIS A 156 10.80 4.53 -14.87
N LEU A 157 9.61 4.01 -15.18
CA LEU A 157 8.48 4.83 -15.58
C LEU A 157 8.15 5.92 -14.56
N MET A 158 8.16 5.60 -13.26
CA MET A 158 7.93 6.57 -12.20
C MET A 158 9.01 7.66 -12.17
N LYS A 159 10.29 7.29 -12.34
CA LYS A 159 11.40 8.25 -12.36
C LYS A 159 11.28 9.20 -13.55
N GLU A 160 11.01 8.66 -14.73
CA GLU A 160 10.81 9.45 -15.96
C GLU A 160 9.61 10.38 -15.82
N TRP A 161 8.49 9.87 -15.32
CA TRP A 161 7.30 10.68 -15.09
C TRP A 161 7.53 11.77 -14.04
N ALA A 162 8.17 11.46 -12.91
CA ALA A 162 8.48 12.44 -11.87
C ALA A 162 9.42 13.55 -12.35
N ALA A 163 10.37 13.22 -13.21
CA ALA A 163 11.27 14.20 -13.80
C ALA A 163 10.56 15.20 -14.74
N THR A 164 9.46 14.77 -15.36
CA THR A 164 8.66 15.64 -16.27
C THR A 164 7.49 16.32 -15.58
N ALA A 165 7.10 15.89 -14.39
CA ALA A 165 5.94 16.40 -13.67
C ALA A 165 6.02 17.91 -13.38
N PRO A 166 7.16 18.50 -12.98
CA PRO A 166 7.29 19.95 -12.78
C PRO A 166 7.10 20.77 -14.05
N ALA A 167 7.51 20.23 -15.20
CA ALA A 167 7.39 20.91 -16.49
C ALA A 167 5.95 20.99 -17.03
N ARG A 168 5.02 20.29 -16.40
CA ARG A 168 3.59 20.25 -16.77
C ARG A 168 2.76 21.28 -16.03
N ARG A 169 3.34 22.00 -15.08
CA ARG A 169 2.68 23.13 -14.41
C ARG A 169 2.86 24.38 -15.21
N PRO A 170 1.77 25.13 -15.46
CA PRO A 170 1.84 26.46 -16.07
C PRO A 170 2.64 27.44 -15.21
#